data_78e401973700dc5e1b55505d969fb384
#
_entry.id   78e401973700dc5e1b55505d969fb384
#
_cell.length_a   1.000
_cell.length_b   1.000
_cell.length_c   1.000
_cell.angle_alpha   90.00
_cell.angle_beta   90.00
_cell.angle_gamma   90.00
#
_symmetry.space_group_name_H-M   'P 1'
#
loop_
_entity.id
_entity.type
_entity.pdbx_description
1 polymer ?
#
loop_
_entity_poly.entity_id
_entity_poly.type
_entity_poly.pdbx_seq_one_letter_code
_entity_poly.pdbx_strand_id
1 'polypeptide(L)'
;MTKQIYAGMKEHAVYDLSGDGRCDSPGHNAKYLTYSFMNKITNRAFAFLLTQVIQAGNSNRMEKIGFKKLLSEVNEEGVIPNQITTDRHTGIRKYLREEEPEIEHQFDVWHFAKNIKKKLTAAGKETSWKIINKWVKSIGNHLWWYCATCGGDAELLREKWISVLFHVQNKHRWIGHKKFKKCVHPRLTKREAKAKEWILPNTEAFGTLKKIVLDPKVLNDMNYLTKFCHTGGLEVYHSLYNKWAPKRQHFSYGGMLVRSQLAIMDFN
;
A
#
# COMPACT_ATOMS: atom_id res chain seq x y z
N MET A 1 -25.94 12.22 -12.21
CA MET A 1 -24.47 12.32 -12.32
C MET A 1 -23.78 11.00 -12.01
N THR A 2 -24.06 10.35 -10.89
CA THR A 2 -23.52 9.03 -10.55
C THR A 2 -23.75 7.99 -11.67
N LYS A 3 -24.96 7.93 -12.26
CA LYS A 3 -25.26 7.00 -13.36
C LYS A 3 -24.41 7.20 -14.62
N GLN A 4 -23.98 8.42 -14.95
CA GLN A 4 -23.10 8.68 -16.10
C GLN A 4 -21.66 8.21 -15.85
N ILE A 5 -21.19 8.28 -14.61
CA ILE A 5 -19.86 7.79 -14.22
C ILE A 5 -19.81 6.26 -14.32
N TYR A 6 -20.85 5.56 -13.84
CA TYR A 6 -20.98 4.10 -13.98
C TYR A 6 -21.16 3.65 -15.44
N ALA A 7 -21.86 4.46 -16.27
CA ALA A 7 -22.00 4.14 -17.70
C ALA A 7 -20.63 4.12 -18.42
N GLY A 8 -19.78 5.08 -18.17
CA GLY A 8 -18.40 5.10 -18.70
C GLY A 8 -17.52 3.95 -18.20
N MET A 9 -17.82 3.39 -17.02
CA MET A 9 -17.12 2.20 -16.52
C MET A 9 -17.49 0.94 -17.31
N LYS A 10 -18.73 0.80 -17.75
CA LYS A 10 -19.21 -0.41 -18.48
C LYS A 10 -18.58 -0.60 -19.86
N GLU A 11 -17.86 0.39 -20.36
CA GLU A 11 -17.12 0.28 -21.65
C GLU A 11 -15.81 -0.51 -21.51
N HIS A 12 -15.33 -0.76 -20.27
CA HIS A 12 -14.10 -1.50 -20.01
C HIS A 12 -14.41 -2.89 -19.45
N ALA A 13 -13.86 -3.93 -20.09
CA ALA A 13 -14.07 -5.32 -19.68
C ALA A 13 -13.34 -5.73 -18.38
N VAL A 14 -12.40 -4.90 -17.90
CA VAL A 14 -11.55 -5.20 -16.75
C VAL A 14 -11.57 -4.02 -15.78
N TYR A 15 -11.94 -4.28 -14.54
CA TYR A 15 -12.04 -3.26 -13.49
C TYR A 15 -10.97 -3.49 -12.42
N ASP A 16 -9.81 -2.87 -12.63
CA ASP A 16 -8.78 -2.77 -11.58
C ASP A 16 -8.99 -1.46 -10.81
N LEU A 17 -9.34 -1.59 -9.55
CA LEU A 17 -9.65 -0.45 -8.71
C LEU A 17 -8.55 -0.18 -7.70
N SER A 18 -8.41 1.07 -7.30
CA SER A 18 -7.76 1.48 -6.07
C SER A 18 -8.78 2.09 -5.12
N GLY A 19 -8.66 1.77 -3.83
CA GLY A 19 -9.54 2.25 -2.78
C GLY A 19 -8.77 2.85 -1.61
N ASP A 20 -9.22 4.01 -1.12
CA ASP A 20 -8.63 4.65 0.06
C ASP A 20 -9.67 5.50 0.80
N GLY A 21 -9.48 5.60 2.13
CA GLY A 21 -10.34 6.32 3.03
C GLY A 21 -9.73 7.65 3.50
N ARG A 22 -10.46 8.75 3.31
CA ARG A 22 -10.08 10.07 3.82
C ARG A 22 -10.95 10.49 4.99
N CYS A 23 -10.34 10.62 6.18
CA CYS A 23 -10.99 11.24 7.33
C CYS A 23 -10.99 12.78 7.23
N ASP A 24 -12.05 13.43 7.75
CA ASP A 24 -12.19 14.87 7.84
C ASP A 24 -11.26 15.51 8.89
N SER A 25 -10.80 14.74 9.86
CA SER A 25 -9.82 15.16 10.86
C SER A 25 -8.82 14.06 11.20
N PRO A 26 -7.60 14.42 11.65
CA PRO A 26 -6.58 13.45 12.05
C PRO A 26 -6.90 12.82 13.40
N GLY A 27 -6.32 11.64 13.65
CA GLY A 27 -6.48 10.89 14.89
C GLY A 27 -7.86 10.22 15.00
N HIS A 28 -8.32 10.02 16.24
CA HIS A 28 -9.57 9.31 16.51
C HIS A 28 -10.81 10.24 16.58
N ASN A 29 -10.68 11.51 16.21
CA ASN A 29 -11.72 12.55 16.32
C ASN A 29 -12.48 12.79 15.01
N ALA A 30 -12.31 11.94 14.00
CA ALA A 30 -13.00 12.09 12.74
C ALA A 30 -14.50 11.85 12.89
N LYS A 31 -15.33 12.78 12.39
CA LYS A 31 -16.78 12.63 12.27
C LYS A 31 -17.19 11.91 11.02
N TYR A 32 -16.45 12.17 9.94
CA TYR A 32 -16.71 11.65 8.61
C TYR A 32 -15.48 10.96 8.05
N LEU A 33 -15.74 9.88 7.34
CA LEU A 33 -14.79 9.25 6.44
C LEU A 33 -15.42 9.17 5.06
N THR A 34 -14.72 9.70 4.06
CA THR A 34 -15.05 9.49 2.65
C THR A 34 -14.19 8.37 2.13
N TYR A 35 -14.79 7.20 1.85
CA TYR A 35 -14.11 6.13 1.14
C TYR A 35 -14.33 6.33 -0.35
N SER A 36 -13.29 6.21 -1.18
CA SER A 36 -13.37 6.45 -2.62
C SER A 36 -12.75 5.33 -3.41
N PHE A 37 -13.37 5.00 -4.56
CA PHE A 37 -12.79 4.13 -5.57
C PHE A 37 -12.36 4.92 -6.80
N MET A 38 -11.20 4.52 -7.33
CA MET A 38 -10.62 5.04 -8.56
C MET A 38 -10.33 3.89 -9.52
N ASN A 39 -10.67 4.06 -10.78
CA ASN A 39 -10.26 3.14 -11.83
C ASN A 39 -8.78 3.35 -12.15
N LYS A 40 -7.98 2.30 -12.04
CA LYS A 40 -6.52 2.35 -12.25
C LYS A 40 -6.11 2.60 -13.70
N ILE A 41 -6.96 2.23 -14.65
CA ILE A 41 -6.69 2.39 -16.09
C ILE A 41 -6.92 3.84 -16.50
N THR A 42 -8.05 4.42 -16.12
CA THR A 42 -8.43 5.78 -16.50
C THR A 42 -7.93 6.86 -15.53
N ASN A 43 -7.45 6.45 -14.34
CA ASN A 43 -7.12 7.33 -13.20
C ASN A 43 -8.27 8.27 -12.79
N ARG A 44 -9.53 7.87 -13.04
CA ARG A 44 -10.72 8.62 -12.63
C ARG A 44 -11.29 8.09 -11.33
N ALA A 45 -11.56 8.97 -10.40
CA ALA A 45 -12.36 8.66 -9.21
C ALA A 45 -13.83 8.56 -9.66
N PHE A 46 -14.48 7.43 -9.46
CA PHE A 46 -15.83 7.21 -10.00
C PHE A 46 -16.89 6.94 -8.95
N ALA A 47 -16.49 6.56 -7.74
CA ALA A 47 -17.42 6.31 -6.65
C ALA A 47 -16.85 6.78 -5.32
N PHE A 48 -17.72 7.24 -4.45
CA PHE A 48 -17.37 7.52 -3.05
C PHE A 48 -18.56 7.30 -2.13
N LEU A 49 -18.27 6.96 -0.89
CA LEU A 49 -19.26 6.86 0.19
C LEU A 49 -18.82 7.70 1.39
N LEU A 50 -19.73 8.51 1.90
CA LEU A 50 -19.55 9.30 3.12
C LEU A 50 -20.11 8.54 4.32
N THR A 51 -19.24 8.08 5.21
CA THR A 51 -19.59 7.35 6.44
C THR A 51 -19.48 8.28 7.65
N GLN A 52 -20.49 8.30 8.50
CA GLN A 52 -20.47 9.02 9.77
C GLN A 52 -19.97 8.11 10.90
N VAL A 53 -19.27 8.70 11.88
CA VAL A 53 -18.78 7.97 13.06
C VAL A 53 -19.91 7.31 13.87
N ILE A 54 -21.08 7.95 13.94
CA ILE A 54 -22.27 7.41 14.62
C ILE A 54 -22.77 6.11 13.98
N GLN A 55 -22.57 5.93 12.68
CA GLN A 55 -22.95 4.71 11.96
C GLN A 55 -21.94 3.56 12.20
N ALA A 56 -20.71 3.90 12.52
CA ALA A 56 -19.63 2.93 12.72
C ALA A 56 -19.33 2.64 14.19
N GLY A 57 -19.86 3.44 15.09
CA GLY A 57 -19.59 3.38 16.52
C GLY A 57 -18.25 4.00 16.94
N ASN A 58 -17.24 3.96 16.08
CA ASN A 58 -15.97 4.68 16.27
C ASN A 58 -15.26 4.93 14.93
N SER A 59 -14.30 5.88 14.92
CA SER A 59 -13.59 6.29 13.71
C SER A 59 -12.76 5.17 13.05
N ASN A 60 -12.23 4.23 13.82
CA ASN A 60 -11.42 3.12 13.28
C ASN A 60 -12.25 2.11 12.47
N ARG A 61 -13.56 2.02 12.73
CA ARG A 61 -14.45 1.13 11.99
C ARG A 61 -15.01 1.75 10.72
N MET A 62 -14.98 3.08 10.60
CA MET A 62 -15.56 3.79 9.44
C MET A 62 -14.98 3.31 8.12
N GLU A 63 -13.68 3.06 8.07
CA GLU A 63 -12.99 2.66 6.85
C GLU A 63 -13.48 1.31 6.31
N LYS A 64 -13.55 0.28 7.17
CA LYS A 64 -14.08 -1.02 6.77
C LYS A 64 -15.54 -0.95 6.36
N ILE A 65 -16.37 -0.18 7.10
CA ILE A 65 -17.80 -0.06 6.82
C ILE A 65 -18.00 0.71 5.52
N GLY A 66 -17.27 1.80 5.33
CA GLY A 66 -17.31 2.61 4.09
C GLY A 66 -16.89 1.79 2.88
N PHE A 67 -15.79 1.03 2.98
CA PHE A 67 -15.34 0.11 1.94
C PHE A 67 -16.41 -0.91 1.56
N LYS A 68 -16.95 -1.64 2.57
CA LYS A 68 -17.92 -2.71 2.35
C LYS A 68 -19.20 -2.20 1.67
N LYS A 69 -19.76 -1.10 2.16
CA LYS A 69 -20.96 -0.50 1.58
C LYS A 69 -20.73 0.01 0.16
N LEU A 70 -19.61 0.72 -0.05
CA LEU A 70 -19.29 1.25 -1.38
C LEU A 70 -19.07 0.14 -2.39
N LEU A 71 -18.41 -0.97 -2.00
CA LEU A 71 -18.22 -2.12 -2.88
C LEU A 71 -19.57 -2.77 -3.26
N SER A 72 -20.49 -2.93 -2.29
CA SER A 72 -21.85 -3.43 -2.56
C SER A 72 -22.59 -2.55 -3.56
N GLU A 73 -22.58 -1.22 -3.35
CA GLU A 73 -23.24 -0.25 -4.26
C GLU A 73 -22.64 -0.32 -5.67
N VAL A 74 -21.31 -0.43 -5.79
CA VAL A 74 -20.61 -0.54 -7.07
C VAL A 74 -20.94 -1.86 -7.79
N ASN A 75 -21.02 -2.97 -7.06
CA ASN A 75 -21.40 -4.27 -7.61
C ASN A 75 -22.88 -4.27 -8.08
N GLU A 76 -23.79 -3.67 -7.33
CA GLU A 76 -25.20 -3.52 -7.69
C GLU A 76 -25.39 -2.71 -8.99
N GLU A 77 -24.53 -1.73 -9.25
CA GLU A 77 -24.48 -0.97 -10.51
C GLU A 77 -23.82 -1.75 -11.67
N GLY A 78 -23.39 -2.99 -11.42
CA GLY A 78 -22.83 -3.90 -12.42
C GLY A 78 -21.33 -3.68 -12.69
N VAL A 79 -20.62 -3.00 -11.82
CA VAL A 79 -19.16 -2.85 -11.89
C VAL A 79 -18.51 -3.82 -10.92
N ILE A 80 -18.08 -4.97 -11.42
CA ILE A 80 -17.46 -6.03 -10.61
C ILE A 80 -15.95 -5.97 -10.79
N PRO A 81 -15.17 -5.60 -9.76
CA PRO A 81 -13.72 -5.48 -9.87
C PRO A 81 -13.04 -6.86 -9.90
N ASN A 82 -12.06 -7.04 -10.79
CA ASN A 82 -11.16 -8.20 -10.75
C ASN A 82 -10.10 -8.03 -9.68
N GLN A 83 -9.63 -6.78 -9.50
CA GLN A 83 -8.58 -6.46 -8.55
C GLN A 83 -8.91 -5.18 -7.80
N ILE A 84 -8.63 -5.20 -6.49
CA ILE A 84 -8.69 -4.00 -5.65
C ILE A 84 -7.35 -3.80 -4.95
N THR A 85 -6.79 -2.58 -5.09
CA THR A 85 -5.59 -2.15 -4.36
C THR A 85 -5.99 -1.24 -3.21
N THR A 86 -5.55 -1.56 -2.00
CA THR A 86 -5.80 -0.73 -0.80
C THR A 86 -4.54 -0.64 0.07
N ASP A 87 -4.61 0.18 1.09
CA ASP A 87 -3.68 0.12 2.20
C ASP A 87 -3.77 -1.20 2.97
N ARG A 88 -2.81 -1.45 3.86
CA ARG A 88 -2.78 -2.66 4.71
C ARG A 88 -3.84 -2.68 5.82
N HIS A 89 -5.07 -2.25 5.54
CA HIS A 89 -6.13 -2.26 6.53
C HIS A 89 -6.58 -3.70 6.83
N THR A 90 -6.38 -4.16 8.06
CA THR A 90 -6.61 -5.56 8.45
C THR A 90 -8.07 -6.00 8.29
N GLY A 91 -9.03 -5.10 8.56
CA GLY A 91 -10.46 -5.37 8.43
C GLY A 91 -10.90 -5.51 6.97
N ILE A 92 -10.36 -4.70 6.05
CA ILE A 92 -10.64 -4.79 4.60
C ILE A 92 -10.03 -6.09 4.05
N ARG A 93 -8.76 -6.39 4.39
CA ARG A 93 -8.12 -7.65 4.01
C ARG A 93 -8.91 -8.88 4.44
N LYS A 94 -9.41 -8.89 5.69
CA LYS A 94 -10.23 -9.99 6.18
C LYS A 94 -11.51 -10.11 5.37
N TYR A 95 -12.20 -9.01 5.14
CA TYR A 95 -13.45 -8.98 4.39
C TYR A 95 -13.26 -9.50 2.95
N LEU A 96 -12.29 -8.99 2.20
CA LEU A 96 -12.02 -9.44 0.83
C LEU A 96 -11.69 -10.94 0.78
N ARG A 97 -10.88 -11.43 1.72
CA ARG A 97 -10.52 -12.85 1.76
C ARG A 97 -11.70 -13.78 2.05
N GLU A 98 -12.63 -13.37 2.94
CA GLU A 98 -13.68 -14.22 3.48
C GLU A 98 -15.03 -14.04 2.80
N GLU A 99 -15.35 -12.82 2.35
CA GLU A 99 -16.65 -12.48 1.76
C GLU A 99 -16.57 -12.23 0.24
N GLU A 100 -15.39 -11.86 -0.29
CA GLU A 100 -15.17 -11.54 -1.72
C GLU A 100 -13.91 -12.23 -2.28
N PRO A 101 -13.79 -13.57 -2.19
CA PRO A 101 -12.56 -14.29 -2.54
C PRO A 101 -12.20 -14.23 -4.04
N GLU A 102 -13.16 -13.92 -4.91
CA GLU A 102 -12.93 -13.77 -6.34
C GLU A 102 -12.21 -12.48 -6.72
N ILE A 103 -12.19 -11.48 -5.82
CA ILE A 103 -11.50 -10.22 -6.04
C ILE A 103 -10.03 -10.34 -5.63
N GLU A 104 -9.11 -10.15 -6.58
CA GLU A 104 -7.68 -10.15 -6.27
C GLU A 104 -7.31 -8.91 -5.43
N HIS A 105 -6.97 -9.12 -4.17
CA HIS A 105 -6.56 -8.03 -3.28
C HIS A 105 -5.06 -7.76 -3.40
N GLN A 106 -4.68 -6.51 -3.66
CA GLN A 106 -3.29 -6.05 -3.65
C GLN A 106 -3.10 -4.92 -2.64
N PHE A 107 -1.90 -4.82 -2.07
CA PHE A 107 -1.53 -3.70 -1.20
C PHE A 107 -0.80 -2.63 -1.98
N ASP A 108 -0.93 -1.39 -1.51
CA ASP A 108 -0.11 -0.28 -1.96
C ASP A 108 1.37 -0.52 -1.61
N VAL A 109 2.20 -0.64 -2.65
CA VAL A 109 3.65 -0.89 -2.51
C VAL A 109 4.34 0.29 -1.83
N TRP A 110 3.90 1.54 -2.08
CA TRP A 110 4.50 2.73 -1.48
C TRP A 110 4.27 2.78 0.04
N HIS A 111 3.03 2.58 0.47
CA HIS A 111 2.67 2.52 1.89
C HIS A 111 3.38 1.36 2.60
N PHE A 112 3.49 0.21 1.95
CA PHE A 112 4.24 -0.93 2.47
C PHE A 112 5.73 -0.60 2.63
N ALA A 113 6.38 -0.07 1.59
CA ALA A 113 7.79 0.31 1.62
C ALA A 113 8.08 1.41 2.67
N LYS A 114 7.18 2.41 2.79
CA LYS A 114 7.25 3.46 3.81
C LYS A 114 7.22 2.86 5.23
N ASN A 115 6.37 1.85 5.45
CA ASN A 115 6.27 1.17 6.74
C ASN A 115 7.56 0.38 7.06
N ILE A 116 8.12 -0.35 6.09
CA ILE A 116 9.41 -1.03 6.25
C ILE A 116 10.54 -0.03 6.55
N LYS A 117 10.62 1.07 5.79
CA LYS A 117 11.61 2.13 6.05
C LYS A 117 11.47 2.70 7.46
N LYS A 118 10.24 2.93 7.94
CA LYS A 118 9.97 3.40 9.30
C LYS A 118 10.47 2.42 10.35
N LYS A 119 10.21 1.11 10.18
CA LYS A 119 10.72 0.06 11.10
C LYS A 119 12.25 0.02 11.12
N LEU A 120 12.90 0.08 9.96
CA LEU A 120 14.36 0.09 9.83
C LEU A 120 14.99 1.34 10.47
N THR A 121 14.41 2.52 10.22
CA THR A 121 14.88 3.78 10.81
C THR A 121 14.70 3.78 12.33
N ALA A 122 13.60 3.24 12.84
CA ALA A 122 13.38 3.11 14.28
C ALA A 122 14.43 2.18 14.92
N ALA A 123 14.71 1.05 14.28
CA ALA A 123 15.79 0.15 14.72
C ALA A 123 17.15 0.84 14.73
N GLY A 124 17.50 1.59 13.69
CA GLY A 124 18.78 2.29 13.56
C GLY A 124 18.96 3.49 14.51
N LYS A 125 18.02 3.80 15.42
CA LYS A 125 18.21 4.83 16.47
C LYS A 125 19.11 4.34 17.59
N GLU A 126 19.15 3.05 17.86
CA GLU A 126 20.07 2.45 18.81
C GLU A 126 21.53 2.62 18.34
N THR A 127 22.42 2.96 19.26
CA THR A 127 23.83 3.29 18.94
C THR A 127 24.55 2.13 18.27
N SER A 128 24.35 0.90 18.74
CA SER A 128 24.95 -0.33 18.18
C SER A 128 24.37 -0.72 16.80
N TRP A 129 23.24 -0.13 16.38
CA TRP A 129 22.56 -0.50 15.14
C TRP A 129 22.51 0.63 14.09
N LYS A 130 23.23 1.73 14.32
CA LYS A 130 23.29 2.90 13.41
C LYS A 130 23.61 2.55 11.96
N ILE A 131 24.35 1.47 11.74
CA ILE A 131 24.69 0.98 10.40
C ILE A 131 23.44 0.63 9.58
N ILE A 132 22.31 0.22 10.22
CA ILE A 132 21.04 -0.07 9.55
C ILE A 132 20.54 1.17 8.80
N ASN A 133 20.70 2.38 9.37
CA ASN A 133 20.23 3.61 8.75
C ASN A 133 20.88 3.88 7.39
N LYS A 134 22.14 3.45 7.19
CA LYS A 134 22.85 3.58 5.91
C LYS A 134 22.22 2.71 4.82
N TRP A 135 21.49 1.66 5.22
CA TRP A 135 20.85 0.71 4.32
C TRP A 135 19.36 0.96 4.09
N VAL A 136 18.71 1.81 4.88
CA VAL A 136 17.24 2.07 4.80
C VAL A 136 16.81 2.44 3.38
N LYS A 137 17.52 3.37 2.73
CA LYS A 137 17.21 3.81 1.35
C LYS A 137 17.38 2.65 0.36
N SER A 138 18.50 1.93 0.45
CA SER A 138 18.81 0.81 -0.47
C SER A 138 17.81 -0.32 -0.30
N ILE A 139 17.50 -0.72 0.94
CA ILE A 139 16.51 -1.78 1.22
C ILE A 139 15.12 -1.36 0.70
N GLY A 140 14.72 -0.11 0.90
CA GLY A 140 13.47 0.38 0.37
C GLY A 140 13.40 0.37 -1.16
N ASN A 141 14.49 0.76 -1.84
CA ASN A 141 14.57 0.72 -3.30
C ASN A 141 14.58 -0.72 -3.83
N HIS A 142 15.26 -1.65 -3.14
CA HIS A 142 15.23 -3.07 -3.47
C HIS A 142 13.82 -3.65 -3.37
N LEU A 143 13.05 -3.28 -2.33
CA LEU A 143 11.67 -3.72 -2.18
C LEU A 143 10.81 -3.29 -3.39
N TRP A 144 10.91 -2.02 -3.80
CA TRP A 144 10.24 -1.51 -4.99
C TRP A 144 10.57 -2.33 -6.23
N TRP A 145 11.86 -2.54 -6.46
CA TRP A 145 12.34 -3.28 -7.61
C TRP A 145 11.90 -4.75 -7.57
N TYR A 146 11.89 -5.37 -6.38
CA TYR A 146 11.42 -6.75 -6.21
C TYR A 146 9.94 -6.90 -6.55
N CYS A 147 9.10 -6.00 -6.06
CA CYS A 147 7.66 -5.97 -6.38
C CYS A 147 7.44 -5.75 -7.89
N ALA A 148 8.18 -4.84 -8.52
CA ALA A 148 8.05 -4.54 -9.94
C ALA A 148 8.54 -5.68 -10.86
N THR A 149 9.40 -6.57 -10.36
CA THR A 149 10.06 -7.59 -11.19
C THR A 149 9.75 -9.03 -10.81
N CYS A 150 8.82 -9.26 -9.88
CA CYS A 150 8.44 -10.63 -9.49
C CYS A 150 7.48 -11.30 -10.47
N GLY A 151 6.88 -10.56 -11.41
CA GLY A 151 6.02 -11.11 -12.45
C GLY A 151 4.77 -11.83 -11.91
N GLY A 152 4.23 -11.42 -10.77
CA GLY A 152 3.10 -12.08 -10.13
C GLY A 152 3.46 -13.25 -9.20
N ASP A 153 4.74 -13.64 -9.14
CA ASP A 153 5.20 -14.79 -8.37
C ASP A 153 5.56 -14.39 -6.93
N ALA A 154 4.73 -14.76 -5.97
CA ALA A 154 4.92 -14.45 -4.55
C ALA A 154 6.11 -15.18 -3.92
N GLU A 155 6.44 -16.39 -4.39
CA GLU A 155 7.61 -17.12 -3.91
C GLU A 155 8.90 -16.44 -4.37
N LEU A 156 8.96 -16.05 -5.66
CA LEU A 156 10.07 -15.27 -6.19
C LEU A 156 10.23 -13.93 -5.45
N LEU A 157 9.11 -13.24 -5.14
CA LEU A 157 9.15 -11.98 -4.39
C LEU A 157 9.72 -12.20 -2.99
N ARG A 158 9.31 -13.25 -2.27
CA ARG A 158 9.87 -13.57 -0.96
C ARG A 158 11.36 -13.89 -1.01
N GLU A 159 11.79 -14.70 -1.99
CA GLU A 159 13.22 -15.00 -2.14
C GLU A 159 14.04 -13.74 -2.45
N LYS A 160 13.55 -12.88 -3.35
CA LYS A 160 14.16 -11.58 -3.63
C LYS A 160 14.25 -10.72 -2.37
N TRP A 161 13.19 -10.65 -1.58
CA TRP A 161 13.18 -9.90 -0.33
C TRP A 161 14.18 -10.44 0.69
N ILE A 162 14.17 -11.75 0.95
CA ILE A 162 15.07 -12.40 1.89
C ILE A 162 16.53 -12.23 1.46
N SER A 163 16.80 -12.13 0.15
CA SER A 163 18.15 -11.95 -0.39
C SER A 163 18.86 -10.69 0.10
N VAL A 164 18.11 -9.69 0.60
CA VAL A 164 18.67 -8.50 1.26
C VAL A 164 19.63 -8.90 2.38
N LEU A 165 19.34 -9.97 3.14
CA LEU A 165 20.18 -10.43 4.24
C LEU A 165 21.56 -10.92 3.77
N PHE A 166 21.67 -11.43 2.55
CA PHE A 166 22.96 -11.81 1.97
C PHE A 166 23.65 -10.57 1.37
N HIS A 167 22.89 -9.73 0.67
CA HIS A 167 23.43 -8.55 -0.01
C HIS A 167 24.10 -7.58 0.99
N VAL A 168 23.48 -7.32 2.15
CA VAL A 168 24.05 -6.41 3.17
C VAL A 168 25.34 -6.92 3.79
N GLN A 169 25.69 -8.19 3.61
CA GLN A 169 26.94 -8.82 4.03
C GLN A 169 27.99 -8.88 2.92
N ASN A 170 27.81 -8.19 1.79
CA ASN A 170 28.65 -8.31 0.60
C ASN A 170 28.66 -9.71 -0.04
N LYS A 171 27.59 -10.48 0.18
CA LYS A 171 27.37 -11.79 -0.46
C LYS A 171 26.39 -11.61 -1.60
N HIS A 172 26.86 -11.84 -2.84
CA HIS A 172 26.07 -11.60 -4.07
C HIS A 172 25.64 -12.89 -4.78
N ARG A 173 25.98 -14.03 -4.19
CA ARG A 173 25.50 -15.38 -4.55
C ARG A 173 25.22 -16.15 -3.27
N TRP A 174 24.18 -16.95 -3.28
CA TRP A 174 23.75 -17.74 -2.10
C TRP A 174 23.12 -19.07 -2.52
N ILE A 175 23.07 -20.00 -1.57
CA ILE A 175 22.45 -21.30 -1.69
C ILE A 175 21.14 -21.28 -0.89
N GLY A 176 20.21 -22.20 -1.18
CA GLY A 176 18.96 -22.37 -0.45
C GLY A 176 17.74 -21.67 -1.06
N HIS A 177 17.94 -20.76 -2.02
CA HIS A 177 16.84 -20.21 -2.82
C HIS A 177 16.68 -21.00 -4.11
N LYS A 178 15.42 -21.23 -4.53
CA LYS A 178 15.11 -21.99 -5.77
C LYS A 178 15.13 -21.08 -6.99
N LYS A 179 14.50 -19.88 -6.89
CA LYS A 179 14.23 -18.97 -8.00
C LYS A 179 15.20 -17.79 -8.08
N PHE A 180 15.75 -17.32 -6.95
CA PHE A 180 16.62 -16.15 -6.90
C PHE A 180 17.94 -16.44 -6.17
N LYS A 181 19.00 -16.81 -6.91
CA LYS A 181 20.27 -17.34 -6.37
C LYS A 181 21.43 -16.35 -6.38
N LYS A 182 21.27 -15.17 -7.01
CA LYS A 182 22.32 -14.15 -7.14
C LYS A 182 21.75 -12.75 -7.32
N CYS A 183 22.52 -11.73 -6.97
CA CYS A 183 22.20 -10.34 -7.32
C CYS A 183 22.19 -10.13 -8.83
N VAL A 184 21.40 -9.17 -9.31
CA VAL A 184 21.29 -8.83 -10.75
C VAL A 184 22.24 -7.72 -11.17
N HIS A 185 22.76 -6.94 -10.21
CA HIS A 185 23.75 -5.89 -10.52
C HIS A 185 25.09 -6.50 -10.94
N PRO A 186 25.91 -5.76 -11.73
CA PRO A 186 27.26 -6.18 -12.05
C PRO A 186 28.12 -6.42 -10.82
N ARG A 187 29.21 -7.17 -10.99
CA ARG A 187 30.16 -7.41 -9.92
C ARG A 187 30.74 -6.07 -9.45
N LEU A 188 30.72 -5.83 -8.15
CA LEU A 188 31.34 -4.65 -7.57
C LEU A 188 32.85 -4.68 -7.76
N THR A 189 33.42 -3.55 -8.09
CA THR A 189 34.87 -3.35 -8.06
C THR A 189 35.38 -3.40 -6.61
N LYS A 190 36.67 -3.63 -6.43
CA LYS A 190 37.30 -3.59 -5.10
C LYS A 190 37.11 -2.24 -4.40
N ARG A 191 37.12 -1.14 -5.18
CA ARG A 191 36.91 0.21 -4.69
C ARG A 191 35.47 0.44 -4.20
N GLU A 192 34.47 0.02 -4.98
CA GLU A 192 33.07 0.12 -4.62
C GLU A 192 32.74 -0.73 -3.38
N ALA A 193 33.27 -1.95 -3.32
CA ALA A 193 33.07 -2.84 -2.17
C ALA A 193 33.68 -2.26 -0.89
N LYS A 194 34.88 -1.63 -0.98
CA LYS A 194 35.53 -0.96 0.15
C LYS A 194 34.81 0.34 0.59
N ALA A 195 34.17 1.04 -0.33
CA ALA A 195 33.44 2.28 -0.03
C ALA A 195 32.12 2.05 0.71
N LYS A 196 31.61 0.83 0.77
CA LYS A 196 30.36 0.49 1.47
C LYS A 196 30.65 -0.05 2.86
N GLU A 197 29.85 0.35 3.82
CA GLU A 197 29.83 -0.26 5.14
C GLU A 197 28.86 -1.43 5.14
N TRP A 198 29.40 -2.62 5.22
CA TRP A 198 28.63 -3.87 5.23
C TRP A 198 28.19 -4.23 6.64
N ILE A 199 27.02 -4.88 6.78
CA ILE A 199 26.53 -5.37 8.07
C ILE A 199 27.10 -6.78 8.30
N LEU A 200 27.94 -6.94 9.33
CA LEU A 200 28.57 -8.22 9.63
C LEU A 200 27.56 -9.21 10.23
N PRO A 201 27.67 -10.52 9.88
CA PRO A 201 26.66 -11.53 10.21
C PRO A 201 26.44 -11.78 11.71
N ASN A 202 27.47 -11.57 12.53
CA ASN A 202 27.43 -11.87 13.96
C ASN A 202 27.20 -10.62 14.84
N THR A 203 26.64 -9.55 14.24
CA THR A 203 26.36 -8.31 14.97
C THR A 203 24.89 -8.23 15.39
N GLU A 204 24.61 -7.51 16.47
CA GLU A 204 23.24 -7.21 16.90
C GLU A 204 22.43 -6.49 15.81
N ALA A 205 23.09 -5.58 15.06
CA ALA A 205 22.49 -4.91 13.91
C ALA A 205 21.97 -5.89 12.86
N PHE A 206 22.76 -6.94 12.54
CA PHE A 206 22.32 -7.98 11.62
C PHE A 206 21.17 -8.80 12.21
N GLY A 207 21.23 -9.17 13.49
CA GLY A 207 20.15 -9.86 14.19
C GLY A 207 18.83 -9.09 14.15
N THR A 208 18.90 -7.78 14.37
CA THR A 208 17.73 -6.88 14.30
C THR A 208 17.19 -6.73 12.88
N LEU A 209 18.08 -6.55 11.89
CA LEU A 209 17.66 -6.54 10.48
C LEU A 209 17.00 -7.86 10.08
N LYS A 210 17.58 -8.99 10.49
CA LYS A 210 17.01 -10.32 10.22
C LYS A 210 15.61 -10.48 10.79
N LYS A 211 15.36 -10.02 12.02
CA LYS A 211 14.01 -10.03 12.63
C LYS A 211 13.00 -9.21 11.81
N ILE A 212 13.40 -8.06 11.26
CA ILE A 212 12.51 -7.21 10.44
C ILE A 212 12.24 -7.88 9.08
N VAL A 213 13.27 -8.41 8.44
CA VAL A 213 13.17 -9.02 7.10
C VAL A 213 12.38 -10.33 7.14
N LEU A 214 12.59 -11.16 8.16
CA LEU A 214 11.94 -12.45 8.32
C LEU A 214 10.66 -12.38 9.18
N ASP A 215 10.14 -11.18 9.49
CA ASP A 215 8.87 -11.03 10.20
C ASP A 215 7.77 -11.81 9.44
N PRO A 216 7.13 -12.82 10.06
CA PRO A 216 6.12 -13.63 9.39
C PRO A 216 4.98 -12.82 8.78
N LYS A 217 4.62 -11.69 9.41
CA LYS A 217 3.59 -10.76 8.88
C LYS A 217 4.06 -10.10 7.60
N VAL A 218 5.34 -9.69 7.54
CA VAL A 218 5.94 -9.09 6.33
C VAL A 218 5.98 -10.10 5.21
N LEU A 219 6.44 -11.33 5.48
CA LEU A 219 6.52 -12.39 4.48
C LEU A 219 5.15 -12.82 3.95
N ASN A 220 4.14 -12.87 4.82
CA ASN A 220 2.77 -13.18 4.40
C ASN A 220 2.15 -12.05 3.57
N ASP A 221 2.42 -10.79 3.92
CA ASP A 221 1.91 -9.63 3.19
C ASP A 221 2.47 -9.54 1.75
N MET A 222 3.60 -10.18 1.46
CA MET A 222 4.16 -10.22 0.10
C MET A 222 3.26 -10.91 -0.92
N ASN A 223 2.31 -11.74 -0.51
CA ASN A 223 1.28 -12.29 -1.39
C ASN A 223 0.43 -11.19 -2.03
N TYR A 224 0.31 -10.05 -1.37
CA TYR A 224 -0.50 -8.90 -1.78
C TYR A 224 0.31 -7.80 -2.48
N LEU A 225 1.57 -8.05 -2.87
CA LEU A 225 2.47 -7.06 -3.49
C LEU A 225 2.97 -7.50 -4.87
N THR A 226 2.39 -8.56 -5.41
CA THR A 226 2.90 -9.24 -6.60
C THR A 226 2.61 -8.52 -7.92
N LYS A 227 1.64 -7.60 -7.93
CA LYS A 227 1.22 -6.85 -9.13
C LYS A 227 1.78 -5.43 -9.21
N PHE A 228 2.65 -5.05 -8.28
CA PHE A 228 3.25 -3.70 -8.24
C PHE A 228 2.21 -2.57 -8.30
N CYS A 229 1.22 -2.64 -7.44
CA CYS A 229 0.13 -1.67 -7.39
C CYS A 229 0.42 -0.52 -6.42
N HIS A 230 -0.16 0.65 -6.71
CA HIS A 230 -0.12 1.81 -5.81
C HIS A 230 -1.41 2.63 -5.89
N THR A 231 -1.69 3.40 -4.85
CA THR A 231 -2.88 4.26 -4.71
C THR A 231 -2.56 5.74 -4.93
N GLY A 232 -1.43 6.06 -5.57
CA GLY A 232 -0.94 7.43 -5.75
C GLY A 232 -1.95 8.38 -6.42
N GLY A 233 -2.77 7.89 -7.34
CA GLY A 233 -3.87 8.66 -7.94
C GLY A 233 -4.88 9.14 -6.90
N LEU A 234 -5.24 8.27 -5.93
CA LEU A 234 -6.13 8.63 -4.82
C LEU A 234 -5.51 9.66 -3.87
N GLU A 235 -4.21 9.61 -3.65
CA GLU A 235 -3.52 10.64 -2.85
C GLU A 235 -3.60 12.02 -3.53
N VAL A 236 -3.43 12.08 -4.87
CA VAL A 236 -3.61 13.32 -5.66
C VAL A 236 -5.06 13.79 -5.55
N TYR A 237 -6.04 12.90 -5.72
CA TYR A 237 -7.45 13.21 -5.52
C TYR A 237 -7.73 13.73 -4.10
N HIS A 238 -7.22 13.08 -3.06
CA HIS A 238 -7.39 13.53 -1.68
C HIS A 238 -6.72 14.88 -1.39
N SER A 239 -5.62 15.17 -2.08
CA SER A 239 -4.99 16.49 -2.01
C SER A 239 -5.89 17.58 -2.60
N LEU A 240 -6.48 17.34 -3.77
CA LEU A 240 -7.46 18.22 -4.38
C LEU A 240 -8.72 18.34 -3.52
N TYR A 241 -9.22 17.22 -2.99
CA TYR A 241 -10.38 17.18 -2.10
C TYR A 241 -10.21 18.09 -0.88
N ASN A 242 -8.98 18.30 -0.37
CA ASN A 242 -8.70 19.23 0.73
C ASN A 242 -9.00 20.69 0.38
N LYS A 243 -9.09 21.08 -0.91
CA LYS A 243 -9.52 22.41 -1.33
C LYS A 243 -11.02 22.60 -1.10
N TRP A 244 -11.81 21.56 -1.35
CA TRP A 244 -13.27 21.56 -1.19
C TRP A 244 -13.70 21.34 0.25
N ALA A 245 -13.05 20.43 0.96
CA ALA A 245 -13.31 20.08 2.35
C ALA A 245 -12.01 20.02 3.16
N PRO A 246 -11.46 21.17 3.58
CA PRO A 246 -10.25 21.22 4.40
C PRO A 246 -10.40 20.40 5.68
N LYS A 247 -9.36 19.67 6.04
CA LYS A 247 -9.34 18.92 7.32
C LYS A 247 -9.45 19.87 8.51
N ARG A 248 -10.13 19.42 9.56
CA ARG A 248 -10.40 20.18 10.79
C ARG A 248 -11.43 21.31 10.66
N GLN A 249 -12.03 21.49 9.50
CA GLN A 249 -13.22 22.32 9.36
C GLN A 249 -14.48 21.51 9.54
N HIS A 250 -15.45 22.11 10.23
CA HIS A 250 -16.71 21.44 10.56
C HIS A 250 -17.75 21.71 9.49
N PHE A 251 -18.26 20.65 8.89
CA PHE A 251 -19.36 20.72 7.94
C PHE A 251 -20.54 19.89 8.45
N SER A 252 -21.77 20.28 8.08
CA SER A 252 -22.93 19.40 8.20
C SER A 252 -22.79 18.22 7.24
N TYR A 253 -23.57 17.15 7.44
CA TYR A 253 -23.55 16.00 6.55
C TYR A 253 -23.83 16.38 5.09
N GLY A 254 -24.90 17.18 4.84
CA GLY A 254 -25.22 17.67 3.50
C GLY A 254 -24.12 18.52 2.90
N GLY A 255 -23.52 19.41 3.71
CA GLY A 255 -22.38 20.23 3.28
C GLY A 255 -21.15 19.40 2.92
N MET A 256 -20.86 18.33 3.67
CA MET A 256 -19.77 17.43 3.37
C MET A 256 -20.05 16.60 2.12
N LEU A 257 -21.28 16.13 1.94
CA LEU A 257 -21.71 15.36 0.77
C LEU A 257 -21.54 16.17 -0.52
N VAL A 258 -22.07 17.41 -0.56
CA VAL A 258 -21.94 18.30 -1.72
C VAL A 258 -20.47 18.58 -2.04
N ARG A 259 -19.64 18.82 -1.03
CA ARG A 259 -18.21 19.06 -1.20
C ARG A 259 -17.49 17.81 -1.74
N SER A 260 -17.89 16.61 -1.34
CA SER A 260 -17.38 15.36 -1.89
C SER A 260 -17.74 15.22 -3.38
N GLN A 261 -18.97 15.58 -3.75
CA GLN A 261 -19.43 15.57 -5.13
C GLN A 261 -18.66 16.58 -6.00
N LEU A 262 -18.45 17.80 -5.49
CA LEU A 262 -17.67 18.81 -6.19
C LEU A 262 -16.21 18.40 -6.37
N ALA A 263 -15.61 17.79 -5.34
CA ALA A 263 -14.23 17.33 -5.40
C ALA A 263 -14.01 16.22 -6.46
N ILE A 264 -14.93 15.27 -6.58
CA ILE A 264 -14.82 14.21 -7.59
C ILE A 264 -15.05 14.75 -9.01
N MET A 265 -15.92 15.77 -9.14
CA MET A 265 -16.16 16.45 -10.43
C MET A 265 -14.96 17.27 -10.88
N ASP A 266 -14.32 17.99 -9.97
CA ASP A 266 -13.16 18.84 -10.24
C ASP A 266 -11.91 18.00 -10.56
N PHE A 267 -11.86 16.77 -10.04
CA PHE A 267 -10.75 15.87 -10.28
C PHE A 267 -10.79 15.17 -11.63
N ASN A 268 -11.98 14.77 -12.13
CA ASN A 268 -12.19 13.97 -13.35
C ASN A 268 -12.19 14.79 -14.64
#